data_2ca48dacd2ebd409f07856665b473e4d
#
_entry.id   2ca48dacd2ebd409f07856665b473e4d
#
_cell.length_a   1.000
_cell.length_b   1.000
_cell.length_c   1.000
_cell.angle_alpha   90.00
_cell.angle_beta   90.00
_cell.angle_gamma   90.00
#
_symmetry.space_group_name_H-M   'P 1'
#
loop_
_entity.id
_entity.type
_entity.pdbx_description
1 polymer ?
#
loop_
_entity_poly.entity_id
_entity_poly.type
_entity_poly.pdbx_seq_one_letter_code
_entity_poly.pdbx_strand_id
1 'polypeptide(L)'
;SVGTIEQIQAIALHAKHMKEQGHNLVIVASAMGKTTNKLIELAHSVTNNPNKRELDSLLSTGEQQTITLLAIAMNALGVDAISLTGYQAGFLTSKHHSRALIKDIDTTTIQSHLDQGKVVVVAGFQGATEYGDITTLGRGGSDTTAVAIAAKLGYQCHIFTDVAGVYTIDPRLFTRAKKLKSISYEEMMQMACLGAGVLETRSVELASKYNVPLFLGKALETDLEKGTWIMHKELEDMPITGLSVKDDYAIMRFMHLPNDGIYLGKLFKMISDLNINLDTISQQLDDEGLANFTLYCSEEQSNQIMENASKEYPVHQMLGYIKLSLVGLGISTHS
;
A
#
# COMPACT_ATOMS: atom_id res chain seq x y z
N SER A 1 -10.53 1.37 -8.26
CA SER A 1 -10.39 -0.03 -8.75
C SER A 1 -11.10 -0.18 -10.08
N VAL A 2 -10.46 -0.82 -11.03
CA VAL A 2 -11.02 -1.14 -12.34
C VAL A 2 -11.41 -2.62 -12.32
N GLY A 3 -12.69 -2.92 -12.34
CA GLY A 3 -13.18 -4.30 -12.21
C GLY A 3 -13.96 -4.81 -13.42
N THR A 4 -14.54 -3.91 -14.23
CA THR A 4 -15.43 -4.24 -15.35
C THR A 4 -15.14 -3.40 -16.59
N ILE A 5 -15.65 -3.83 -17.73
CA ILE A 5 -15.54 -3.09 -19.01
C ILE A 5 -16.29 -1.75 -18.92
N GLU A 6 -17.43 -1.70 -18.25
CA GLU A 6 -18.19 -0.47 -18.04
C GLU A 6 -17.35 0.57 -17.26
N GLN A 7 -16.59 0.13 -16.28
CA GLN A 7 -15.66 1.02 -15.54
C GLN A 7 -14.50 1.49 -16.42
N ILE A 8 -13.94 0.63 -17.29
CA ILE A 8 -12.96 1.05 -18.33
C ILE A 8 -13.53 2.16 -19.19
N GLN A 9 -14.74 1.99 -19.72
CA GLN A 9 -15.42 2.97 -20.56
C GLN A 9 -15.70 4.29 -19.82
N ALA A 10 -16.13 4.20 -18.56
CA ALA A 10 -16.38 5.38 -17.74
C ALA A 10 -15.10 6.16 -17.42
N ILE A 11 -13.96 5.47 -17.14
CA ILE A 11 -12.66 6.11 -16.94
C ILE A 11 -12.18 6.77 -18.25
N ALA A 12 -12.35 6.11 -19.38
CA ALA A 12 -11.99 6.67 -20.69
C ALA A 12 -12.79 7.95 -21.00
N LEU A 13 -14.08 7.96 -20.67
CA LEU A 13 -14.93 9.15 -20.83
C LEU A 13 -14.49 10.28 -19.88
N HIS A 14 -14.17 9.97 -18.64
CA HIS A 14 -13.65 10.94 -17.67
C HIS A 14 -12.32 11.54 -18.16
N ALA A 15 -11.39 10.70 -18.61
CA ALA A 15 -10.12 11.14 -19.19
C ALA A 15 -10.31 12.07 -20.41
N LYS A 16 -11.31 11.79 -21.26
CA LYS A 16 -11.70 12.67 -22.36
C LYS A 16 -12.08 14.06 -21.86
N HIS A 17 -12.98 14.16 -20.88
CA HIS A 17 -13.38 15.44 -20.30
C HIS A 17 -12.20 16.22 -19.71
N MET A 18 -11.32 15.54 -18.97
CA MET A 18 -10.12 16.18 -18.42
C MET A 18 -9.20 16.69 -19.53
N LYS A 19 -9.05 15.93 -20.62
CA LYS A 19 -8.23 16.33 -21.76
C LYS A 19 -8.83 17.52 -22.51
N GLU A 20 -10.14 17.56 -22.66
CA GLU A 20 -10.88 18.70 -23.26
C GLU A 20 -10.75 19.97 -22.40
N GLN A 21 -10.55 19.84 -21.09
CA GLN A 21 -10.24 20.94 -20.18
C GLN A 21 -8.78 21.40 -20.23
N GLY A 22 -7.94 20.77 -21.07
CA GLY A 22 -6.54 21.14 -21.27
C GLY A 22 -5.55 20.46 -20.32
N HIS A 23 -5.97 19.48 -19.55
CA HIS A 23 -5.06 18.78 -18.64
C HIS A 23 -4.13 17.79 -19.37
N ASN A 24 -2.88 17.70 -18.91
CA ASN A 24 -2.01 16.59 -19.25
C ASN A 24 -2.25 15.45 -18.28
N LEU A 25 -2.46 14.25 -18.81
CA LEU A 25 -2.89 13.10 -18.01
C LEU A 25 -1.90 11.94 -18.12
N VAL A 26 -1.49 11.45 -16.95
CA VAL A 26 -0.87 10.13 -16.79
C VAL A 26 -1.80 9.30 -15.91
N ILE A 27 -2.27 8.17 -16.43
CA ILE A 27 -3.17 7.26 -15.73
C ILE A 27 -2.39 6.01 -15.35
N VAL A 28 -2.29 5.71 -14.07
CA VAL A 28 -1.71 4.45 -13.59
C VAL A 28 -2.84 3.50 -13.25
N ALA A 29 -2.81 2.31 -13.82
CA ALA A 29 -3.85 1.31 -13.61
C ALA A 29 -3.31 0.05 -12.95
N SER A 30 -4.12 -0.52 -12.04
CA SER A 30 -3.95 -1.84 -11.47
C SER A 30 -4.62 -2.91 -12.35
N ALA A 31 -4.31 -4.18 -12.11
CA ALA A 31 -5.00 -5.28 -12.74
C ALA A 31 -6.51 -5.27 -12.47
N MET A 32 -7.33 -5.72 -13.42
CA MET A 32 -8.79 -5.72 -13.30
C MET A 32 -9.27 -6.69 -12.23
N GLY A 33 -10.07 -6.19 -11.31
CA GLY A 33 -10.80 -6.99 -10.32
C GLY A 33 -9.89 -7.95 -9.54
N LYS A 34 -10.12 -9.25 -9.67
CA LYS A 34 -9.34 -10.32 -9.00
C LYS A 34 -8.27 -10.96 -9.91
N THR A 35 -7.84 -10.31 -10.98
CA THR A 35 -6.89 -10.90 -11.95
C THR A 35 -5.58 -11.29 -11.29
N THR A 36 -4.99 -10.43 -10.44
CA THR A 36 -3.75 -10.74 -9.72
C THR A 36 -3.89 -12.01 -8.88
N ASN A 37 -5.00 -12.17 -8.13
CA ASN A 37 -5.24 -13.37 -7.33
C ASN A 37 -5.35 -14.62 -8.21
N LYS A 38 -6.07 -14.54 -9.35
CA LYS A 38 -6.19 -15.66 -10.29
C LYS A 38 -4.83 -16.06 -10.88
N LEU A 39 -3.96 -15.10 -11.18
CA LEU A 39 -2.60 -15.36 -11.68
C LEU A 39 -1.74 -16.03 -10.60
N ILE A 40 -1.87 -15.63 -9.33
CA ILE A 40 -1.22 -16.28 -8.20
C ILE A 40 -1.72 -17.73 -8.06
N GLU A 41 -3.02 -17.95 -8.06
CA GLU A 41 -3.63 -19.28 -8.02
C GLU A 41 -3.16 -20.17 -9.18
N LEU A 42 -3.08 -19.60 -10.38
CA LEU A 42 -2.57 -20.31 -11.57
C LEU A 42 -1.10 -20.73 -11.39
N ALA A 43 -0.24 -19.86 -10.87
CA ALA A 43 1.16 -20.19 -10.59
C ALA A 43 1.25 -21.34 -9.56
N HIS A 44 0.45 -21.25 -8.50
CA HIS A 44 0.43 -22.28 -7.44
C HIS A 44 -0.20 -23.61 -7.90
N SER A 45 -1.02 -23.61 -8.95
CA SER A 45 -1.50 -24.87 -9.55
C SER A 45 -0.40 -25.65 -10.28
N VAL A 46 0.67 -24.98 -10.69
CA VAL A 46 1.85 -25.59 -11.32
C VAL A 46 2.83 -26.10 -10.28
N THR A 47 3.05 -25.34 -9.20
CA THR A 47 3.97 -25.70 -8.11
C THR A 47 3.63 -24.97 -6.83
N ASN A 48 3.85 -25.59 -5.67
CA ASN A 48 3.65 -24.96 -4.36
C ASN A 48 4.64 -23.83 -4.09
N ASN A 49 5.78 -23.78 -4.79
CA ASN A 49 6.81 -22.78 -4.60
C ASN A 49 7.27 -22.19 -5.94
N PRO A 50 6.47 -21.32 -6.58
CA PRO A 50 6.82 -20.70 -7.84
C PRO A 50 8.08 -19.82 -7.71
N ASN A 51 8.96 -19.88 -8.70
CA ASN A 51 10.12 -18.99 -8.76
C ASN A 51 9.64 -17.52 -8.79
N LYS A 52 10.18 -16.68 -7.92
CA LYS A 52 9.72 -15.29 -7.74
C LYS A 52 9.89 -14.43 -8.99
N ARG A 53 10.96 -14.65 -9.78
CA ARG A 53 11.18 -13.94 -11.03
C ARG A 53 10.07 -14.26 -12.06
N GLU A 54 9.75 -15.55 -12.22
CA GLU A 54 8.71 -15.97 -13.15
C GLU A 54 7.31 -15.56 -12.66
N LEU A 55 7.11 -15.57 -11.33
CA LEU A 55 5.87 -15.07 -10.73
C LEU A 55 5.67 -13.57 -11.01
N ASP A 56 6.71 -12.75 -10.84
CA ASP A 56 6.65 -11.31 -11.16
C ASP A 56 6.31 -11.08 -12.64
N SER A 57 6.94 -11.85 -13.53
CA SER A 57 6.64 -11.81 -14.97
C SER A 57 5.17 -12.15 -15.26
N LEU A 58 4.65 -13.22 -14.66
CA LEU A 58 3.24 -13.63 -14.80
C LEU A 58 2.30 -12.54 -14.25
N LEU A 59 2.52 -12.06 -13.04
CA LEU A 59 1.66 -11.08 -12.39
C LEU A 59 1.57 -9.77 -13.17
N SER A 60 2.68 -9.32 -13.76
CA SER A 60 2.73 -8.08 -14.56
C SER A 60 1.76 -8.06 -15.74
N THR A 61 1.33 -9.21 -16.23
CA THR A 61 0.39 -9.31 -17.35
C THR A 61 -1.02 -8.79 -17.00
N GLY A 62 -1.38 -8.78 -15.73
CA GLY A 62 -2.67 -8.29 -15.26
C GLY A 62 -2.85 -6.79 -15.53
N GLU A 63 -1.87 -5.99 -15.17
CA GLU A 63 -1.88 -4.56 -15.43
C GLU A 63 -1.74 -4.25 -16.91
N GLN A 64 -0.98 -5.04 -17.67
CA GLN A 64 -0.83 -4.88 -19.12
C GLN A 64 -2.18 -5.02 -19.85
N GLN A 65 -3.04 -5.95 -19.41
CA GLN A 65 -4.40 -6.07 -19.94
C GLN A 65 -5.19 -4.79 -19.67
N THR A 66 -5.17 -4.28 -18.45
CA THR A 66 -5.95 -3.10 -18.05
C THR A 66 -5.54 -1.85 -18.82
N ILE A 67 -4.23 -1.56 -18.89
CA ILE A 67 -3.75 -0.35 -19.57
C ILE A 67 -4.05 -0.36 -21.06
N THR A 68 -3.95 -1.55 -21.68
CA THR A 68 -4.25 -1.70 -23.10
C THR A 68 -5.73 -1.49 -23.39
N LEU A 69 -6.63 -2.04 -22.56
CA LEU A 69 -8.08 -1.82 -22.68
C LEU A 69 -8.46 -0.36 -22.46
N LEU A 70 -7.83 0.33 -21.51
CA LEU A 70 -8.04 1.76 -21.28
C LEU A 70 -7.61 2.59 -22.49
N ALA A 71 -6.41 2.32 -23.05
CA ALA A 71 -5.93 3.02 -24.24
C ALA A 71 -6.84 2.76 -25.45
N ILE A 72 -7.30 1.53 -25.67
CA ILE A 72 -8.26 1.19 -26.73
C ILE A 72 -9.56 1.99 -26.56
N ALA A 73 -10.11 2.02 -25.32
CA ALA A 73 -11.35 2.75 -25.05
C ALA A 73 -11.22 4.26 -25.29
N MET A 74 -10.09 4.86 -24.88
CA MET A 74 -9.81 6.29 -25.12
C MET A 74 -9.67 6.61 -26.60
N ASN A 75 -8.90 5.79 -27.35
CA ASN A 75 -8.72 5.96 -28.79
C ASN A 75 -10.06 5.83 -29.54
N ALA A 76 -10.95 4.94 -29.09
CA ALA A 76 -12.30 4.81 -29.66
C ALA A 76 -13.17 6.06 -29.42
N LEU A 77 -12.88 6.85 -28.36
CA LEU A 77 -13.54 8.13 -28.06
C LEU A 77 -12.87 9.34 -28.75
N GLY A 78 -11.82 9.11 -29.58
CA GLY A 78 -11.07 10.16 -30.26
C GLY A 78 -10.02 10.84 -29.37
N VAL A 79 -9.65 10.25 -28.24
CA VAL A 79 -8.55 10.70 -27.37
C VAL A 79 -7.30 9.92 -27.71
N ASP A 80 -6.27 10.57 -28.21
CA ASP A 80 -4.99 9.92 -28.51
C ASP A 80 -4.33 9.45 -27.20
N ALA A 81 -4.28 8.13 -27.00
CA ALA A 81 -3.79 7.49 -25.79
C ALA A 81 -2.80 6.37 -26.10
N ILE A 82 -1.78 6.23 -25.27
CA ILE A 82 -0.77 5.18 -25.35
C ILE A 82 -0.63 4.45 -24.03
N SER A 83 -0.53 3.11 -24.10
CA SER A 83 -0.24 2.27 -22.94
C SER A 83 1.26 1.96 -22.85
N LEU A 84 1.83 2.06 -21.64
CA LEU A 84 3.22 1.76 -21.36
C LEU A 84 3.31 0.77 -20.19
N THR A 85 4.08 -0.30 -20.36
CA THR A 85 4.49 -1.16 -19.22
C THR A 85 5.39 -0.37 -18.27
N GLY A 86 5.61 -0.87 -17.05
CA GLY A 86 6.52 -0.21 -16.10
C GLY A 86 7.92 -0.03 -16.69
N TYR A 87 8.42 -1.02 -17.42
CA TYR A 87 9.72 -0.92 -18.12
C TYR A 87 9.73 0.18 -19.20
N GLN A 88 8.71 0.24 -20.04
CA GLN A 88 8.57 1.28 -21.08
C GLN A 88 8.38 2.68 -20.49
N ALA A 89 7.77 2.77 -19.30
CA ALA A 89 7.63 4.00 -18.55
C ALA A 89 8.90 4.39 -17.75
N GLY A 90 9.99 3.62 -17.91
CA GLY A 90 11.30 3.92 -17.35
C GLY A 90 11.51 3.54 -15.89
N PHE A 91 10.71 2.64 -15.32
CA PHE A 91 10.87 2.19 -13.94
C PHE A 91 12.03 1.23 -13.78
N LEU A 92 13.16 1.73 -13.24
CA LEU A 92 14.30 0.94 -12.83
C LEU A 92 14.15 0.49 -11.38
N THR A 93 14.26 -0.81 -11.13
CA THR A 93 14.04 -1.40 -9.80
C THR A 93 15.24 -2.21 -9.30
N SER A 94 15.17 -2.55 -8.00
CA SER A 94 16.08 -3.52 -7.39
C SER A 94 15.78 -4.95 -7.85
N LYS A 95 16.71 -5.88 -7.63
CA LYS A 95 16.59 -7.32 -7.97
C LYS A 95 15.72 -8.13 -6.99
N HIS A 96 15.10 -7.50 -6.01
CA HIS A 96 14.25 -8.19 -5.03
C HIS A 96 12.86 -8.43 -5.60
N HIS A 97 12.69 -9.56 -6.28
CA HIS A 97 11.39 -9.96 -6.83
C HIS A 97 10.29 -9.99 -5.76
N SER A 98 9.05 -9.70 -6.16
CA SER A 98 7.83 -9.61 -5.34
C SER A 98 7.75 -8.40 -4.39
N ARG A 99 8.88 -7.71 -4.12
CA ARG A 99 8.97 -6.49 -3.28
C ARG A 99 10.09 -5.58 -3.75
N ALA A 100 10.18 -5.33 -5.05
CA ALA A 100 11.23 -4.50 -5.61
C ALA A 100 11.14 -3.05 -5.13
N LEU A 101 12.30 -2.43 -4.95
CA LEU A 101 12.41 -1.01 -4.66
C LEU A 101 12.62 -0.23 -5.96
N ILE A 102 11.92 0.86 -6.14
CA ILE A 102 12.16 1.80 -7.23
C ILE A 102 13.51 2.46 -6.97
N LYS A 103 14.47 2.27 -7.87
CA LYS A 103 15.79 2.91 -7.81
C LYS A 103 15.77 4.26 -8.50
N ASP A 104 15.15 4.31 -9.68
CA ASP A 104 15.00 5.51 -10.48
C ASP A 104 13.83 5.37 -11.46
N ILE A 105 13.41 6.49 -12.05
CA ILE A 105 12.41 6.54 -13.11
C ILE A 105 12.92 7.51 -14.17
N ASP A 106 13.12 7.02 -15.38
CA ASP A 106 13.36 7.85 -16.56
C ASP A 106 12.02 8.21 -17.21
N THR A 107 11.55 9.41 -16.94
CA THR A 107 10.26 9.89 -17.46
C THR A 107 10.32 10.43 -18.88
N THR A 108 11.45 10.32 -19.60
CA THR A 108 11.63 10.87 -20.96
C THR A 108 10.56 10.35 -21.92
N THR A 109 10.26 9.05 -21.90
CA THR A 109 9.22 8.45 -22.74
C THR A 109 7.84 8.99 -22.40
N ILE A 110 7.50 9.08 -21.10
CA ILE A 110 6.23 9.65 -20.64
C ILE A 110 6.10 11.09 -21.12
N GLN A 111 7.11 11.92 -20.86
CA GLN A 111 7.12 13.33 -21.23
C GLN A 111 6.98 13.53 -22.74
N SER A 112 7.72 12.75 -23.55
CA SER A 112 7.63 12.82 -25.02
C SER A 112 6.20 12.57 -25.54
N HIS A 113 5.47 11.64 -24.94
CA HIS A 113 4.08 11.39 -25.33
C HIS A 113 3.11 12.47 -24.82
N LEU A 114 3.34 13.02 -23.63
CA LEU A 114 2.57 14.16 -23.11
C LEU A 114 2.75 15.40 -23.99
N ASP A 115 3.98 15.67 -24.46
CA ASP A 115 4.29 16.80 -25.36
C ASP A 115 3.63 16.65 -26.75
N GLN A 116 3.37 15.41 -27.19
CA GLN A 116 2.57 15.11 -28.37
C GLN A 116 1.05 15.22 -28.11
N GLY A 117 0.64 15.62 -26.91
CA GLY A 117 -0.77 15.76 -26.55
C GLY A 117 -1.48 14.46 -26.16
N LYS A 118 -0.77 13.34 -26.04
CA LYS A 118 -1.37 12.03 -25.70
C LYS A 118 -1.70 11.91 -24.23
N VAL A 119 -2.66 11.05 -23.92
CA VAL A 119 -2.86 10.50 -22.57
C VAL A 119 -1.95 9.28 -22.42
N VAL A 120 -1.13 9.27 -21.38
CA VAL A 120 -0.22 8.14 -21.10
C VAL A 120 -0.83 7.22 -20.05
N VAL A 121 -1.01 5.95 -20.40
CA VAL A 121 -1.58 4.94 -19.49
C VAL A 121 -0.48 3.98 -19.07
N VAL A 122 -0.09 3.98 -17.81
CA VAL A 122 1.04 3.21 -17.27
C VAL A 122 0.56 2.02 -16.46
N ALA A 123 1.16 0.87 -16.70
CA ALA A 123 0.95 -0.30 -15.84
C ALA A 123 1.58 -0.04 -14.46
N GLY A 124 0.74 0.03 -13.45
CA GLY A 124 1.19 0.13 -12.06
C GLY A 124 1.86 -1.16 -11.59
N PHE A 125 2.35 -1.17 -10.33
CA PHE A 125 2.84 -2.35 -9.65
C PHE A 125 4.15 -2.96 -10.18
N GLN A 126 4.63 -2.60 -11.35
CA GLN A 126 5.73 -3.26 -12.06
C GLN A 126 6.84 -2.30 -12.50
N GLY A 127 8.03 -2.85 -12.68
CA GLY A 127 9.20 -2.22 -13.28
C GLY A 127 10.15 -3.28 -13.82
N ALA A 128 11.39 -2.91 -14.07
CA ALA A 128 12.42 -3.86 -14.48
C ALA A 128 13.77 -3.58 -13.81
N THR A 129 14.57 -4.62 -13.68
CA THR A 129 15.97 -4.49 -13.27
C THR A 129 16.83 -3.92 -14.40
N GLU A 130 18.07 -3.57 -14.10
CA GLU A 130 19.07 -3.17 -15.10
C GLU A 130 19.35 -4.23 -16.19
N TYR A 131 18.99 -5.49 -15.94
CA TYR A 131 19.12 -6.60 -16.88
C TYR A 131 17.83 -6.87 -17.67
N GLY A 132 16.77 -6.08 -17.46
CA GLY A 132 15.49 -6.24 -18.15
C GLY A 132 14.55 -7.28 -17.49
N ASP A 133 14.91 -7.86 -16.36
CA ASP A 133 14.00 -8.75 -15.64
C ASP A 133 12.83 -7.96 -15.05
N ILE A 134 11.61 -8.40 -15.33
CA ILE A 134 10.40 -7.79 -14.78
C ILE A 134 10.35 -8.05 -13.27
N THR A 135 9.99 -7.01 -12.53
CA THR A 135 9.82 -7.04 -11.08
C THR A 135 8.50 -6.46 -10.67
N THR A 136 7.98 -6.92 -9.54
CA THR A 136 6.78 -6.33 -8.91
C THR A 136 7.13 -5.59 -7.62
N LEU A 137 6.40 -4.50 -7.34
CA LEU A 137 6.65 -3.62 -6.20
C LEU A 137 6.02 -4.12 -4.89
N GLY A 138 5.23 -5.19 -4.96
CA GLY A 138 4.49 -5.72 -3.83
C GLY A 138 3.17 -4.96 -3.57
N ARG A 139 2.60 -5.14 -2.39
CA ARG A 139 1.30 -4.56 -2.01
C ARG A 139 1.31 -3.04 -2.17
N GLY A 140 0.21 -2.45 -2.65
CA GLY A 140 0.10 -1.01 -2.93
C GLY A 140 1.05 -0.51 -4.04
N GLY A 141 1.56 -1.42 -4.87
CA GLY A 141 2.55 -1.07 -5.90
C GLY A 141 2.03 -0.10 -6.95
N SER A 142 0.72 -0.12 -7.29
CA SER A 142 0.15 0.83 -8.25
C SER A 142 0.07 2.25 -7.68
N ASP A 143 -0.30 2.40 -6.40
CA ASP A 143 -0.30 3.69 -5.72
C ASP A 143 1.13 4.25 -5.65
N THR A 144 2.09 3.38 -5.30
CA THR A 144 3.52 3.74 -5.31
C THR A 144 4.00 4.17 -6.69
N THR A 145 3.57 3.49 -7.76
CA THR A 145 3.88 3.86 -9.15
C THR A 145 3.34 5.25 -9.49
N ALA A 146 2.06 5.51 -9.15
CA ALA A 146 1.41 6.79 -9.43
C ALA A 146 2.10 7.95 -8.72
N VAL A 147 2.38 7.79 -7.43
CA VAL A 147 3.09 8.81 -6.63
C VAL A 147 4.51 9.05 -7.15
N ALA A 148 5.22 8.00 -7.56
CA ALA A 148 6.58 8.12 -8.07
C ALA A 148 6.64 8.89 -9.40
N ILE A 149 5.68 8.66 -10.32
CA ILE A 149 5.55 9.44 -11.55
C ILE A 149 5.21 10.89 -11.22
N ALA A 150 4.24 11.13 -10.33
CA ALA A 150 3.86 12.48 -9.92
C ALA A 150 5.05 13.25 -9.32
N ALA A 151 5.85 12.60 -8.47
CA ALA A 151 7.07 13.17 -7.90
C ALA A 151 8.10 13.59 -8.96
N LYS A 152 8.31 12.75 -9.98
CA LYS A 152 9.28 13.01 -11.06
C LYS A 152 8.81 14.10 -12.02
N LEU A 153 7.49 14.19 -12.29
CA LEU A 153 6.91 15.18 -13.20
C LEU A 153 6.51 16.50 -12.51
N GLY A 154 6.57 16.57 -11.18
CA GLY A 154 6.09 17.73 -10.42
C GLY A 154 4.55 17.87 -10.45
N TYR A 155 3.83 16.78 -10.54
CA TYR A 155 2.36 16.74 -10.61
C TYR A 155 1.76 16.42 -9.24
N GLN A 156 0.48 16.78 -9.04
CA GLN A 156 -0.32 16.19 -7.98
C GLN A 156 -0.79 14.79 -8.37
N CYS A 157 -1.06 13.93 -7.38
CA CYS A 157 -1.50 12.56 -7.62
C CYS A 157 -2.91 12.35 -7.08
N HIS A 158 -3.82 11.86 -7.94
CA HIS A 158 -5.16 11.50 -7.54
C HIS A 158 -5.29 9.97 -7.49
N ILE A 159 -5.58 9.42 -6.32
CA ILE A 159 -5.81 7.99 -6.10
C ILE A 159 -7.31 7.75 -5.98
N PHE A 160 -7.86 6.99 -6.92
CA PHE A 160 -9.27 6.62 -6.94
C PHE A 160 -9.46 5.16 -6.53
N THR A 161 -10.27 4.95 -5.53
CA THR A 161 -10.53 3.65 -4.92
C THR A 161 -12.03 3.42 -4.72
N ASP A 162 -12.41 2.41 -3.97
CA ASP A 162 -13.78 2.10 -3.58
C ASP A 162 -14.29 2.91 -2.39
N VAL A 163 -13.38 3.62 -1.67
CA VAL A 163 -13.72 4.49 -0.55
C VAL A 163 -13.79 5.96 -0.98
N ALA A 164 -14.62 6.74 -0.29
CA ALA A 164 -14.85 8.14 -0.61
C ALA A 164 -13.81 9.10 0.01
N GLY A 165 -12.77 8.59 0.67
CA GLY A 165 -11.74 9.37 1.34
C GLY A 165 -11.31 8.73 2.65
N VAL A 166 -10.54 9.48 3.46
CA VAL A 166 -10.11 9.09 4.79
C VAL A 166 -11.16 9.54 5.81
N TYR A 167 -11.48 8.69 6.77
CA TYR A 167 -12.43 8.96 7.83
C TYR A 167 -11.75 8.95 9.20
N THR A 168 -12.35 9.62 10.16
CA THR A 168 -11.87 9.64 11.56
C THR A 168 -11.83 8.25 12.21
N ILE A 169 -12.64 7.31 11.73
CA ILE A 169 -12.66 5.89 12.03
C ILE A 169 -13.33 5.17 10.86
N ASP A 170 -13.14 3.87 10.72
CA ASP A 170 -13.80 3.10 9.66
C ASP A 170 -15.33 3.25 9.74
N PRO A 171 -15.98 3.82 8.70
CA PRO A 171 -17.43 4.04 8.71
C PRO A 171 -18.25 2.75 8.74
N ARG A 172 -17.66 1.59 8.43
CA ARG A 172 -18.29 0.27 8.53
C ARG A 172 -18.42 -0.17 10.00
N LEU A 173 -17.49 0.27 10.85
CA LEU A 173 -17.49 -0.01 12.28
C LEU A 173 -18.27 1.04 13.07
N PHE A 174 -18.25 2.29 12.62
CA PHE A 174 -18.89 3.39 13.31
C PHE A 174 -19.61 4.35 12.36
N THR A 175 -20.93 4.31 12.33
CA THR A 175 -21.77 5.06 11.39
C THR A 175 -21.69 6.58 11.52
N ARG A 176 -21.18 7.11 12.66
CA ARG A 176 -20.96 8.55 12.88
C ARG A 176 -19.54 8.99 12.49
N ALA A 177 -18.75 8.13 11.85
CA ALA A 177 -17.43 8.48 11.34
C ALA A 177 -17.53 9.71 10.44
N LYS A 178 -16.65 10.68 10.64
CA LYS A 178 -16.59 11.89 9.83
C LYS A 178 -15.46 11.74 8.79
N LYS A 179 -15.76 12.09 7.55
CA LYS A 179 -14.77 12.16 6.50
C LYS A 179 -13.88 13.39 6.73
N LEU A 180 -12.58 13.20 6.62
CA LEU A 180 -11.59 14.26 6.71
C LEU A 180 -11.48 14.98 5.36
N LYS A 181 -11.49 16.31 5.37
CA LYS A 181 -11.22 17.09 4.15
C LYS A 181 -9.74 17.06 3.78
N SER A 182 -8.88 17.09 4.80
CA SER A 182 -7.43 16.99 4.66
C SER A 182 -6.82 16.27 5.85
N ILE A 183 -5.66 15.66 5.64
CA ILE A 183 -4.85 14.99 6.65
C ILE A 183 -3.38 15.19 6.31
N SER A 184 -2.49 15.26 7.31
CA SER A 184 -1.05 15.32 7.05
C SER A 184 -0.49 13.98 6.57
N TYR A 185 0.70 14.00 5.95
CA TYR A 185 1.38 12.75 5.56
C TYR A 185 1.68 11.88 6.79
N GLU A 186 2.12 12.50 7.88
CA GLU A 186 2.49 11.82 9.12
C GLU A 186 1.29 11.11 9.74
N GLU A 187 0.15 11.81 9.86
CA GLU A 187 -1.09 11.23 10.37
C GLU A 187 -1.60 10.11 9.46
N MET A 188 -1.53 10.29 8.12
CA MET A 188 -1.93 9.26 7.17
C MET A 188 -1.03 8.02 7.25
N MET A 189 0.30 8.19 7.39
CA MET A 189 1.23 7.08 7.61
C MET A 189 0.91 6.33 8.90
N GLN A 190 0.64 7.05 9.99
CA GLN A 190 0.23 6.42 11.25
C GLN A 190 -1.06 5.62 11.08
N MET A 191 -2.09 6.19 10.45
CA MET A 191 -3.34 5.48 10.20
C MET A 191 -3.12 4.23 9.34
N ALA A 192 -2.30 4.32 8.29
CA ALA A 192 -1.98 3.18 7.42
C ALA A 192 -1.23 2.08 8.18
N CYS A 193 -0.21 2.43 8.99
CA CYS A 193 0.52 1.48 9.82
C CYS A 193 -0.36 0.79 10.86
N LEU A 194 -1.34 1.52 11.40
CA LEU A 194 -2.24 1.03 12.44
C LEU A 194 -3.43 0.21 11.88
N GLY A 195 -3.54 0.06 10.57
CA GLY A 195 -4.51 -0.83 9.92
C GLY A 195 -5.68 -0.14 9.23
N ALA A 196 -5.64 1.18 9.04
CA ALA A 196 -6.70 1.89 8.32
C ALA A 196 -6.85 1.51 6.83
N GLY A 197 -5.94 0.71 6.27
CA GLY A 197 -6.08 -0.03 5.00
C GLY A 197 -6.47 0.74 3.74
N VAL A 198 -6.48 2.08 3.78
CA VAL A 198 -6.96 2.92 2.68
C VAL A 198 -5.86 3.22 1.66
N LEU A 199 -4.64 3.46 2.16
CA LEU A 199 -3.43 3.65 1.36
C LEU A 199 -2.30 2.83 1.96
N GLU A 200 -1.40 2.36 1.12
CA GLU A 200 -0.18 1.70 1.57
C GLU A 200 0.83 2.74 2.09
N THR A 201 1.42 2.44 3.25
CA THR A 201 2.37 3.34 3.93
C THR A 201 3.48 3.82 2.99
N ARG A 202 4.01 2.92 2.16
CA ARG A 202 5.09 3.23 1.21
C ARG A 202 4.73 4.32 0.20
N SER A 203 3.49 4.36 -0.29
CA SER A 203 3.04 5.42 -1.21
C SER A 203 2.95 6.78 -0.52
N VAL A 204 2.47 6.81 0.73
CA VAL A 204 2.37 8.03 1.54
C VAL A 204 3.76 8.53 1.93
N GLU A 205 4.68 7.64 2.32
CA GLU A 205 6.08 7.96 2.62
C GLU A 205 6.78 8.61 1.42
N LEU A 206 6.57 8.04 0.23
CA LEU A 206 7.13 8.60 -1.00
C LEU A 206 6.53 9.98 -1.30
N ALA A 207 5.23 10.15 -1.13
CA ALA A 207 4.55 11.42 -1.31
C ALA A 207 5.06 12.49 -0.35
N SER A 208 5.23 12.14 0.93
CA SER A 208 5.81 13.02 1.95
C SER A 208 7.23 13.46 1.58
N LYS A 209 8.08 12.49 1.20
CA LYS A 209 9.48 12.75 0.83
C LYS A 209 9.64 13.74 -0.32
N TYR A 210 8.74 13.70 -1.29
CA TYR A 210 8.80 14.54 -2.50
C TYR A 210 7.74 15.65 -2.52
N ASN A 211 7.03 15.88 -1.42
CA ASN A 211 5.96 16.86 -1.30
C ASN A 211 4.89 16.76 -2.41
N VAL A 212 4.49 15.54 -2.75
CA VAL A 212 3.44 15.29 -3.75
C VAL A 212 2.07 15.39 -3.10
N PRO A 213 1.24 16.40 -3.43
CA PRO A 213 -0.13 16.45 -2.93
C PRO A 213 -0.91 15.23 -3.44
N LEU A 214 -1.48 14.46 -2.51
CA LEU A 214 -2.32 13.31 -2.84
C LEU A 214 -3.79 13.67 -2.63
N PHE A 215 -4.60 13.34 -3.61
CA PHE A 215 -6.05 13.30 -3.45
C PHE A 215 -6.51 11.85 -3.37
N LEU A 216 -7.34 11.53 -2.39
CA LEU A 216 -7.98 10.24 -2.26
C LEU A 216 -9.49 10.40 -2.38
N GLY A 217 -10.09 9.67 -3.31
CA GLY A 217 -11.52 9.75 -3.55
C GLY A 217 -12.12 8.49 -4.18
N LYS A 218 -13.43 8.48 -4.28
CA LYS A 218 -14.15 7.38 -4.91
C LYS A 218 -13.95 7.41 -6.43
N ALA A 219 -13.78 6.24 -7.02
CA ALA A 219 -13.66 6.12 -8.47
C ALA A 219 -14.84 6.77 -9.19
N LEU A 220 -14.54 7.52 -10.26
CA LEU A 220 -15.50 8.27 -11.08
C LEU A 220 -16.16 9.47 -10.38
N GLU A 221 -15.78 9.83 -9.16
CA GLU A 221 -16.17 11.10 -8.56
C GLU A 221 -15.31 12.22 -9.16
N THR A 222 -15.95 13.21 -9.73
CA THR A 222 -15.28 14.34 -10.39
C THR A 222 -15.10 15.54 -9.46
N ASP A 223 -15.85 15.57 -8.35
CA ASP A 223 -15.82 16.63 -7.37
C ASP A 223 -14.72 16.36 -6.33
N LEU A 224 -13.61 17.07 -6.46
CA LEU A 224 -12.47 16.94 -5.55
C LEU A 224 -12.76 17.43 -4.12
N GLU A 225 -13.87 18.14 -3.87
CA GLU A 225 -14.30 18.47 -2.52
C GLU A 225 -14.89 17.26 -1.78
N LYS A 226 -15.26 16.22 -2.50
CA LYS A 226 -15.83 15.00 -1.93
C LYS A 226 -14.79 13.95 -1.51
N GLY A 227 -13.50 14.20 -1.71
CA GLY A 227 -12.41 13.33 -1.26
C GLY A 227 -11.68 13.86 -0.03
N THR A 228 -10.50 13.31 0.17
CA THR A 228 -9.55 13.75 1.21
C THR A 228 -8.23 14.12 0.56
N TRP A 229 -7.69 15.29 0.90
CA TRP A 229 -6.35 15.69 0.52
C TRP A 229 -5.34 15.25 1.57
N ILE A 230 -4.25 14.62 1.13
CA ILE A 230 -3.10 14.27 1.96
C ILE A 230 -1.96 15.18 1.51
N MET A 231 -1.53 16.07 2.40
CA MET A 231 -0.53 17.09 2.10
C MET A 231 0.15 17.56 3.38
N HIS A 232 1.19 18.35 3.24
CA HIS A 232 1.80 18.98 4.40
C HIS A 232 0.82 19.97 5.07
N LYS A 233 0.70 19.89 6.39
CA LYS A 233 -0.09 20.84 7.20
C LYS A 233 0.83 21.63 8.08
N GLU A 234 0.72 22.96 8.03
CA GLU A 234 1.57 23.88 8.77
C GLU A 234 0.99 24.35 10.13
N LEU A 235 -0.27 24.04 10.40
CA LEU A 235 -0.99 24.59 11.56
C LEU A 235 -1.24 23.54 12.64
N GLU A 236 -1.19 23.97 13.90
CA GLU A 236 -1.67 23.22 15.05
C GLU A 236 -3.16 22.91 14.89
N ASP A 237 -3.45 21.66 14.54
CA ASP A 237 -4.82 21.14 14.39
C ASP A 237 -5.22 20.36 15.66
N MET A 238 -6.43 19.76 15.63
CA MET A 238 -6.91 18.96 16.74
C MET A 238 -5.90 17.90 17.16
N PRO A 239 -5.68 17.69 18.49
CA PRO A 239 -4.69 16.73 18.99
C PRO A 239 -4.96 15.29 18.54
N ILE A 240 -6.21 14.95 18.23
CA ILE A 240 -6.64 13.63 17.73
C ILE A 240 -7.35 13.81 16.39
N THR A 241 -6.79 13.24 15.36
CA THR A 241 -7.32 13.27 13.98
C THR A 241 -8.19 12.05 13.69
N GLY A 242 -7.84 10.90 14.25
CA GLY A 242 -8.57 9.67 13.96
C GLY A 242 -8.30 8.54 14.93
N LEU A 243 -8.99 7.44 14.68
CA LEU A 243 -8.92 6.21 15.45
C LEU A 243 -8.84 5.03 14.47
N SER A 244 -7.85 4.17 14.66
CA SER A 244 -7.73 2.91 13.94
C SER A 244 -8.15 1.74 14.80
N VAL A 245 -8.85 0.79 14.19
CA VAL A 245 -9.33 -0.45 14.82
C VAL A 245 -8.75 -1.62 14.07
N LYS A 246 -8.12 -2.54 14.80
CA LYS A 246 -7.65 -3.82 14.26
C LYS A 246 -8.28 -4.94 15.08
N ASP A 247 -9.09 -5.76 14.45
CA ASP A 247 -9.91 -6.82 15.07
C ASP A 247 -9.24 -8.19 15.07
N ASP A 248 -8.21 -8.38 14.28
CA ASP A 248 -7.39 -9.59 14.24
C ASP A 248 -6.13 -9.38 15.11
N TYR A 249 -6.28 -9.48 16.44
CA TYR A 249 -5.20 -9.14 17.35
C TYR A 249 -5.02 -10.18 18.44
N ALA A 250 -3.81 -10.70 18.56
CA ALA A 250 -3.42 -11.68 19.56
C ALA A 250 -2.29 -11.14 20.44
N ILE A 251 -2.30 -11.59 21.69
CA ILE A 251 -1.27 -11.30 22.68
C ILE A 251 -0.55 -12.60 23.02
N MET A 252 0.78 -12.58 22.86
CA MET A 252 1.66 -13.69 23.22
C MET A 252 2.46 -13.30 24.46
N ARG A 253 2.35 -14.07 25.54
CA ARG A 253 3.15 -13.86 26.76
C ARG A 253 4.13 -14.98 26.95
N PHE A 254 5.41 -14.63 26.98
CA PHE A 254 6.50 -15.49 27.38
C PHE A 254 6.88 -15.14 28.82
N MET A 255 6.81 -16.10 29.73
CA MET A 255 6.93 -15.86 31.16
C MET A 255 8.16 -16.56 31.72
N HIS A 256 8.80 -15.92 32.73
CA HIS A 256 9.91 -16.46 33.48
C HIS A 256 11.08 -16.97 32.63
N LEU A 257 11.45 -16.22 31.59
CA LEU A 257 12.59 -16.56 30.73
C LEU A 257 13.90 -16.15 31.41
N PRO A 258 14.98 -16.94 31.28
CA PRO A 258 16.30 -16.47 31.66
C PRO A 258 16.63 -15.14 30.99
N ASN A 259 16.98 -14.12 31.79
CA ASN A 259 17.38 -12.82 31.26
C ASN A 259 18.82 -12.88 30.74
N ASP A 260 19.06 -13.76 29.78
CA ASP A 260 20.36 -13.99 29.13
C ASP A 260 20.23 -13.68 27.64
N GLY A 261 21.16 -12.86 27.12
CA GLY A 261 21.16 -12.41 25.74
C GLY A 261 21.26 -13.54 24.70
N ILE A 262 21.89 -14.66 25.05
CA ILE A 262 22.00 -15.83 24.15
C ILE A 262 20.65 -16.54 24.07
N TYR A 263 19.98 -16.72 25.22
CA TYR A 263 18.69 -17.40 25.30
C TYR A 263 17.61 -16.58 24.59
N LEU A 264 17.53 -15.29 24.91
CA LEU A 264 16.59 -14.38 24.28
C LEU A 264 16.85 -14.18 22.78
N GLY A 265 18.15 -14.17 22.40
CA GLY A 265 18.54 -14.10 21.01
C GLY A 265 18.05 -15.29 20.17
N LYS A 266 18.00 -16.51 20.74
CA LYS A 266 17.42 -17.69 20.08
C LYS A 266 15.92 -17.55 19.86
N LEU A 267 15.18 -17.06 20.87
CA LEU A 267 13.73 -16.80 20.77
C LEU A 267 13.43 -15.80 19.65
N PHE A 268 14.08 -14.64 19.66
CA PHE A 268 13.83 -13.62 18.64
C PHE A 268 14.30 -14.03 17.25
N LYS A 269 15.39 -14.83 17.17
CA LYS A 269 15.81 -15.40 15.89
C LYS A 269 14.75 -16.36 15.33
N MET A 270 14.20 -17.24 16.14
CA MET A 270 13.12 -18.14 15.72
C MET A 270 11.93 -17.37 15.19
N ILE A 271 11.49 -16.30 15.88
CA ILE A 271 10.37 -15.46 15.45
C ILE A 271 10.74 -14.73 14.12
N SER A 272 11.97 -14.25 13.99
CA SER A 272 12.44 -13.61 12.76
C SER A 272 12.49 -14.57 11.57
N ASP A 273 12.90 -15.82 11.79
CA ASP A 273 12.97 -16.87 10.75
C ASP A 273 11.57 -17.24 10.22
N LEU A 274 10.51 -17.02 11.01
CA LEU A 274 9.11 -17.15 10.60
C LEU A 274 8.62 -15.97 9.73
N ASN A 275 9.44 -14.93 9.52
CA ASN A 275 9.07 -13.68 8.84
C ASN A 275 7.83 -12.99 9.45
N ILE A 276 7.65 -13.10 10.75
CA ILE A 276 6.57 -12.47 11.49
C ILE A 276 6.92 -11.03 11.79
N ASN A 277 6.00 -10.13 11.46
CA ASN A 277 6.12 -8.72 11.78
C ASN A 277 5.41 -8.45 13.12
N LEU A 278 6.19 -8.24 14.17
CA LEU A 278 5.66 -7.89 15.49
C LEU A 278 5.27 -6.41 15.52
N ASP A 279 4.11 -6.12 16.07
CA ASP A 279 3.59 -4.76 16.19
C ASP A 279 4.26 -4.02 17.37
N THR A 280 4.24 -4.64 18.55
CA THR A 280 4.82 -4.09 19.76
C THR A 280 5.45 -5.21 20.58
N ILE A 281 6.55 -4.91 21.23
CA ILE A 281 7.23 -5.81 22.18
C ILE A 281 7.36 -5.05 23.49
N SER A 282 6.88 -5.64 24.58
CA SER A 282 7.17 -5.16 25.93
C SER A 282 7.95 -6.18 26.73
N GLN A 283 8.91 -5.72 27.49
CA GLN A 283 9.72 -6.53 28.38
C GLN A 283 9.56 -6.01 29.82
N GLN A 284 9.39 -6.94 30.75
CA GLN A 284 9.42 -6.67 32.18
C GLN A 284 10.30 -7.71 32.86
N LEU A 285 11.00 -7.34 33.90
CA LEU A 285 11.68 -8.29 34.78
C LEU A 285 10.76 -8.54 35.98
N ASP A 286 10.68 -9.79 36.41
CA ASP A 286 10.02 -10.14 37.66
C ASP A 286 10.96 -9.96 38.88
N ASP A 287 10.44 -10.22 40.06
CA ASP A 287 11.18 -10.06 41.32
C ASP A 287 12.40 -11.01 41.44
N GLU A 288 12.45 -12.06 40.63
CA GLU A 288 13.55 -13.02 40.56
C GLU A 288 14.57 -12.64 39.45
N GLY A 289 14.33 -11.55 38.74
CA GLY A 289 15.19 -11.07 37.63
C GLY A 289 15.01 -11.84 36.32
N LEU A 290 13.95 -12.67 36.20
CA LEU A 290 13.58 -13.35 34.97
C LEU A 290 12.80 -12.41 34.05
N ALA A 291 12.97 -12.62 32.75
CA ALA A 291 12.36 -11.77 31.73
C ALA A 291 10.97 -12.28 31.34
N ASN A 292 10.00 -11.38 31.34
CA ASN A 292 8.65 -11.59 30.82
C ASN A 292 8.48 -10.72 29.57
N PHE A 293 8.13 -11.36 28.43
CA PHE A 293 7.88 -10.66 27.17
C PHE A 293 6.40 -10.75 26.80
N THR A 294 5.85 -9.61 26.41
CA THR A 294 4.53 -9.56 25.76
C THR A 294 4.73 -9.11 24.33
N LEU A 295 4.33 -9.95 23.40
CA LEU A 295 4.39 -9.68 21.95
C LEU A 295 2.97 -9.52 21.44
N TYR A 296 2.81 -8.64 20.47
CA TYR A 296 1.53 -8.35 19.84
C TYR A 296 1.65 -8.58 18.34
N CYS A 297 0.72 -9.39 17.78
CA CYS A 297 0.71 -9.76 16.36
C CYS A 297 -0.71 -10.11 15.91
N SER A 298 -0.90 -10.54 14.65
CA SER A 298 -2.17 -11.09 14.19
C SER A 298 -2.44 -12.47 14.79
N GLU A 299 -3.71 -12.91 14.79
CA GLU A 299 -4.06 -14.25 15.27
C GLU A 299 -3.37 -15.35 14.44
N GLU A 300 -3.29 -15.19 13.13
CA GLU A 300 -2.56 -16.12 12.25
C GLU A 300 -1.08 -16.24 12.64
N GLN A 301 -0.41 -15.11 12.84
CA GLN A 301 0.99 -15.07 13.24
C GLN A 301 1.21 -15.66 14.64
N SER A 302 0.27 -15.44 15.56
CA SER A 302 0.33 -15.99 16.91
C SER A 302 0.24 -17.52 16.91
N ASN A 303 -0.56 -18.12 16.02
CA ASN A 303 -0.63 -19.56 15.82
C ASN A 303 0.70 -20.12 15.33
N GLN A 304 1.34 -19.45 14.36
CA GLN A 304 2.68 -19.85 13.88
C GLN A 304 3.75 -19.78 14.99
N ILE A 305 3.69 -18.76 15.85
CA ILE A 305 4.58 -18.67 17.02
C ILE A 305 4.31 -19.81 17.98
N MET A 306 3.05 -20.11 18.31
CA MET A 306 2.69 -21.20 19.21
C MET A 306 3.20 -22.57 18.74
N GLU A 307 3.02 -22.87 17.45
CA GLU A 307 3.48 -24.13 16.86
C GLU A 307 4.99 -24.34 17.00
N ASN A 308 5.77 -23.28 16.94
CA ASN A 308 7.23 -23.33 16.97
C ASN A 308 7.82 -23.11 18.36
N ALA A 309 7.20 -22.25 19.19
CA ALA A 309 7.73 -21.85 20.49
C ALA A 309 7.26 -22.73 21.67
N SER A 310 6.06 -23.29 21.61
CA SER A 310 5.43 -23.93 22.78
C SER A 310 6.18 -25.15 23.35
N LYS A 311 7.07 -25.76 22.57
CA LYS A 311 7.88 -26.92 23.01
C LYS A 311 9.12 -26.51 23.78
N GLU A 312 9.63 -25.32 23.56
CA GLU A 312 10.94 -24.85 24.10
C GLU A 312 10.77 -23.69 25.09
N TYR A 313 9.65 -22.95 24.99
CA TYR A 313 9.44 -21.74 25.77
C TYR A 313 8.08 -21.78 26.51
N PRO A 314 8.02 -21.31 27.76
CA PRO A 314 6.76 -21.10 28.47
C PRO A 314 6.02 -19.92 27.86
N VAL A 315 5.05 -20.21 26.99
CA VAL A 315 4.30 -19.21 26.21
C VAL A 315 2.81 -19.40 26.37
N HIS A 316 2.10 -18.29 26.53
CA HIS A 316 0.64 -18.22 26.58
C HIS A 316 0.11 -17.36 25.45
N GLN A 317 -0.84 -17.90 24.71
CA GLN A 317 -1.55 -17.20 23.63
C GLN A 317 -2.91 -16.74 24.13
N MET A 318 -3.25 -15.49 23.86
CA MET A 318 -4.57 -14.92 24.13
C MET A 318 -5.13 -14.36 22.82
N LEU A 319 -6.31 -14.83 22.42
CA LEU A 319 -7.00 -14.48 21.19
C LEU A 319 -8.25 -13.64 21.45
N GLY A 320 -8.85 -13.08 20.38
CA GLY A 320 -10.09 -12.33 20.45
C GLY A 320 -9.93 -10.90 20.98
N TYR A 321 -8.75 -10.33 20.84
CA TYR A 321 -8.48 -8.95 21.23
C TYR A 321 -8.66 -8.00 20.04
N ILE A 322 -9.04 -6.77 20.37
CA ILE A 322 -9.14 -5.66 19.42
C ILE A 322 -8.12 -4.60 19.83
N LYS A 323 -7.30 -4.15 18.90
CA LYS A 323 -6.41 -3.00 19.11
C LYS A 323 -7.12 -1.73 18.69
N LEU A 324 -7.23 -0.76 19.59
CA LEU A 324 -7.63 0.60 19.33
C LEU A 324 -6.40 1.51 19.38
N SER A 325 -6.19 2.30 18.32
CA SER A 325 -5.07 3.23 18.25
C SER A 325 -5.58 4.64 17.94
N LEU A 326 -5.23 5.60 18.77
CA LEU A 326 -5.49 7.02 18.52
C LEU A 326 -4.39 7.58 17.62
N VAL A 327 -4.78 8.36 16.63
CA VAL A 327 -3.87 9.02 15.68
C VAL A 327 -4.05 10.52 15.78
N GLY A 328 -2.95 11.25 15.89
CA GLY A 328 -2.91 12.70 15.91
C GLY A 328 -1.54 13.23 16.30
N LEU A 329 -1.13 14.34 15.72
CA LEU A 329 0.17 14.95 15.97
C LEU A 329 0.30 15.59 17.37
N GLY A 330 -0.83 15.94 18.00
CA GLY A 330 -0.87 16.60 19.32
C GLY A 330 -0.88 15.65 20.53
N ILE A 331 -0.92 14.33 20.32
CA ILE A 331 -1.07 13.36 21.43
C ILE A 331 0.13 13.38 22.38
N SER A 332 1.33 13.61 21.86
CA SER A 332 2.56 13.66 22.68
C SER A 332 2.78 14.96 23.43
N THR A 333 2.05 16.03 23.10
CA THR A 333 2.23 17.37 23.66
C THR A 333 1.12 17.78 24.62
N HIS A 334 0.01 17.07 24.64
CA HIS A 334 -1.18 17.33 25.47
C HIS A 334 -1.47 16.08 26.35
N SER A 335 -0.60 15.82 27.32
CA SER A 335 -0.83 14.80 28.35
C SER A 335 -1.45 15.42 29.60
#